data_4788ef3b91f0cf73c0f3f2d4fc582b5a
#
_entry.id   4788ef3b91f0cf73c0f3f2d4fc582b5a
#
_cell.length_a   1.000
_cell.length_b   1.000
_cell.length_c   1.000
_cell.angle_alpha   90.00
_cell.angle_beta   90.00
_cell.angle_gamma   90.00
#
_symmetry.space_group_name_H-M   'P 1'
#
loop_
_entity.id
_entity.type
_entity.pdbx_description
1 polymer ?
#
loop_
_entity_poly.entity_id
_entity_poly.type
_entity_poly.pdbx_seq_one_letter_code
_entity_poly.pdbx_strand_id
1 'polypeptide(L)'
;MSSPVSRTRTLVECAMMIAIASVFSMIKLIDLPYGGSVTIASMLPIILISYRHGLGWGLGCGLAYGVIQQLLGLNTLGWVSTWQSVVAVILLDYIVAFAVLGLAGVFRKMNSQSAALVYGAVLTGVLRYICHVISGATVWAGLSIPDEAALLYSLAYNATYMLPEIIVLVIVTYYLSTAMDLRSDQPTRVVRTESPKNFMVKLGSGLLLAGMLIYDVSAVFSTLQNGETGEFFIQGLSDVNWVRVGIISAVCLIGICALLVYGKSKTSEEE
;
A
#
# COMPACT_ATOMS: atom_id res chain seq x y z
N MET A 1 11.61 33.95 -6.40
CA MET A 1 10.31 33.72 -5.71
C MET A 1 9.42 33.00 -6.70
N SER A 2 9.11 31.72 -6.47
CA SER A 2 8.17 30.99 -7.31
C SER A 2 6.76 31.57 -7.14
N SER A 3 6.08 31.85 -8.24
CA SER A 3 4.68 32.28 -8.20
C SER A 3 3.84 31.22 -7.51
N PRO A 4 2.87 31.59 -6.67
CA PRO A 4 2.02 30.58 -6.02
C PRO A 4 1.31 29.74 -7.11
N VAL A 5 1.41 28.42 -7.01
CA VAL A 5 0.72 27.50 -7.92
C VAL A 5 -0.77 27.85 -7.92
N SER A 6 -1.34 28.08 -9.10
CA SER A 6 -2.75 28.49 -9.18
C SER A 6 -3.64 27.35 -8.63
N ARG A 7 -4.71 27.73 -7.90
CA ARG A 7 -5.69 26.75 -7.37
C ARG A 7 -6.25 25.84 -8.46
N THR A 8 -6.46 26.39 -9.65
CA THR A 8 -6.94 25.63 -10.83
C THR A 8 -5.97 24.52 -11.21
N ARG A 9 -4.67 24.82 -11.23
CA ARG A 9 -3.64 23.83 -11.55
C ARG A 9 -3.61 22.70 -10.50
N THR A 10 -3.69 23.06 -9.21
CA THR A 10 -3.76 22.07 -8.14
C THR A 10 -5.00 21.17 -8.29
N LEU A 11 -6.17 21.74 -8.62
CA LEU A 11 -7.39 20.97 -8.86
C LEU A 11 -7.25 19.99 -10.03
N VAL A 12 -6.64 20.42 -11.13
CA VAL A 12 -6.39 19.53 -12.29
C VAL A 12 -5.42 18.41 -11.91
N GLU A 13 -4.34 18.72 -11.18
CA GLU A 13 -3.41 17.71 -10.69
C GLU A 13 -4.11 16.71 -9.75
N CYS A 14 -4.94 17.18 -8.83
CA CYS A 14 -5.75 16.32 -7.96
C CYS A 14 -6.67 15.40 -8.76
N ALA A 15 -7.39 15.92 -9.74
CA ALA A 15 -8.31 15.11 -10.57
C ALA A 15 -7.55 14.01 -11.34
N MET A 16 -6.41 14.37 -11.95
CA MET A 16 -5.57 13.40 -12.65
C MET A 16 -5.02 12.31 -11.70
N MET A 17 -4.55 12.70 -10.52
CA MET A 17 -4.00 11.75 -9.55
C MET A 17 -5.07 10.82 -8.97
N ILE A 18 -6.29 11.32 -8.73
CA ILE A 18 -7.43 10.47 -8.33
C ILE A 18 -7.77 9.48 -9.45
N ALA A 19 -7.77 9.90 -10.71
CA ALA A 19 -8.01 9.02 -11.84
C ALA A 19 -6.94 7.93 -11.95
N ILE A 20 -5.65 8.28 -11.82
CA ILE A 20 -4.53 7.34 -11.82
C ILE A 20 -4.66 6.35 -10.66
N ALA A 21 -4.96 6.84 -9.43
CA ALA A 21 -5.19 6.00 -8.28
C ALA A 21 -6.32 4.99 -8.51
N SER A 22 -7.43 5.44 -9.13
CA SER A 22 -8.59 4.60 -9.46
C SER A 22 -8.22 3.52 -10.48
N VAL A 23 -7.45 3.85 -11.52
CA VAL A 23 -6.95 2.86 -12.48
C VAL A 23 -6.02 1.85 -11.80
N PHE A 24 -5.09 2.31 -10.97
CA PHE A 24 -4.18 1.42 -10.25
C PHE A 24 -4.91 0.50 -9.27
N SER A 25 -6.01 0.96 -8.65
CA SER A 25 -6.81 0.12 -7.76
C SER A 25 -7.55 -1.02 -8.49
N MET A 26 -7.78 -0.89 -9.79
CA MET A 26 -8.38 -1.95 -10.62
C MET A 26 -7.35 -3.03 -11.03
N ILE A 27 -6.05 -2.71 -10.95
CA ILE A 27 -4.98 -3.67 -11.26
C ILE A 27 -4.58 -4.37 -9.96
N LYS A 28 -5.24 -5.49 -9.70
CA LYS A 28 -5.03 -6.30 -8.50
C LYS A 28 -3.98 -7.36 -8.75
N LEU A 29 -2.93 -7.38 -7.92
CA LEU A 29 -1.92 -8.44 -7.90
C LEU A 29 -2.44 -9.67 -7.14
N ILE A 30 -3.20 -9.42 -6.07
CA ILE A 30 -3.91 -10.42 -5.27
C ILE A 30 -5.31 -9.86 -5.02
N ASP A 31 -6.34 -10.69 -5.19
CA ASP A 31 -7.74 -10.37 -4.89
C ASP A 31 -8.29 -11.40 -3.91
N LEU A 32 -8.83 -10.92 -2.79
CA LEU A 32 -9.34 -11.76 -1.73
C LEU A 32 -10.87 -11.76 -1.75
N PRO A 33 -11.54 -12.86 -1.37
CA PRO A 33 -12.98 -13.00 -1.48
C PRO A 33 -13.72 -11.88 -0.79
N TYR A 34 -13.61 -11.50 0.34
CA TYR A 34 -14.41 -10.47 1.03
C TYR A 34 -13.88 -9.02 0.85
N GLY A 35 -13.12 -8.74 -0.21
CA GLY A 35 -12.79 -7.38 -0.63
C GLY A 35 -11.40 -6.89 -0.30
N GLY A 36 -10.53 -7.67 0.34
CA GLY A 36 -9.11 -7.36 0.49
C GLY A 36 -8.37 -7.53 -0.84
N SER A 37 -7.47 -6.64 -1.19
CA SER A 37 -6.66 -6.77 -2.41
C SER A 37 -5.29 -6.10 -2.26
N VAL A 38 -4.31 -6.62 -2.97
CA VAL A 38 -3.00 -6.00 -3.14
C VAL A 38 -2.94 -5.40 -4.53
N THR A 39 -2.67 -4.10 -4.63
CA THR A 39 -2.66 -3.34 -5.88
C THR A 39 -1.25 -2.84 -6.24
N ILE A 40 -1.09 -2.28 -7.43
CA ILE A 40 0.17 -1.66 -7.85
C ILE A 40 0.24 -0.23 -7.29
N ALA A 41 0.46 -0.09 -5.97
CA ALA A 41 0.65 1.19 -5.29
C ALA A 41 -0.49 2.21 -5.55
N SER A 42 -1.75 1.77 -5.54
CA SER A 42 -2.92 2.64 -5.81
C SER A 42 -3.05 3.83 -4.84
N MET A 43 -2.47 3.74 -3.65
CA MET A 43 -2.44 4.82 -2.66
C MET A 43 -1.44 5.94 -3.00
N LEU A 44 -0.41 5.63 -3.80
CA LEU A 44 0.70 6.57 -4.05
C LEU A 44 0.27 7.91 -4.65
N PRO A 45 -0.64 7.99 -5.64
CA PRO A 45 -1.03 9.30 -6.20
C PRO A 45 -1.63 10.25 -5.16
N ILE A 46 -2.41 9.72 -4.20
CA ILE A 46 -3.01 10.54 -3.12
C ILE A 46 -1.93 11.02 -2.15
N ILE A 47 -0.98 10.16 -1.80
CA ILE A 47 0.19 10.50 -0.98
C ILE A 47 1.00 11.62 -1.63
N LEU A 48 1.22 11.55 -2.94
CA LEU A 48 1.92 12.57 -3.70
C LEU A 48 1.22 13.93 -3.65
N ILE A 49 -0.10 13.98 -3.81
CA ILE A 49 -0.87 15.22 -3.67
C ILE A 49 -0.70 15.82 -2.27
N SER A 50 -0.81 14.99 -1.24
CA SER A 50 -0.63 15.44 0.13
C SER A 50 0.78 15.98 0.39
N TYR A 51 1.80 15.31 -0.14
CA TYR A 51 3.18 15.76 -0.05
C TYR A 51 3.40 17.11 -0.78
N ARG A 52 2.91 17.25 -2.00
CA ARG A 52 3.11 18.44 -2.85
C ARG A 52 2.28 19.62 -2.40
N HIS A 53 1.00 19.44 -2.18
CA HIS A 53 0.03 20.53 -1.93
C HIS A 53 -0.39 20.66 -0.47
N GLY A 54 -0.01 19.70 0.39
CA GLY A 54 -0.27 19.72 1.84
C GLY A 54 -1.53 18.98 2.26
N LEU A 55 -1.72 18.93 3.58
CA LEU A 55 -2.73 18.11 4.24
C LEU A 55 -4.16 18.35 3.74
N GLY A 56 -4.56 19.63 3.58
CA GLY A 56 -5.93 19.95 3.16
C GLY A 56 -6.29 19.36 1.79
N TRP A 57 -5.39 19.50 0.82
CA TRP A 57 -5.56 18.92 -0.51
C TRP A 57 -5.49 17.38 -0.47
N GLY A 58 -4.54 16.84 0.32
CA GLY A 58 -4.41 15.40 0.51
C GLY A 58 -5.65 14.76 1.10
N LEU A 59 -6.20 15.32 2.19
CA LEU A 59 -7.42 14.83 2.83
C LEU A 59 -8.63 14.94 1.89
N GLY A 60 -8.79 16.06 1.18
CA GLY A 60 -9.86 16.25 0.20
C GLY A 60 -9.80 15.23 -0.94
N CYS A 61 -8.60 14.99 -1.49
CA CYS A 61 -8.39 13.97 -2.53
C CYS A 61 -8.59 12.55 -2.00
N GLY A 62 -8.15 12.27 -0.77
CA GLY A 62 -8.37 10.98 -0.11
C GLY A 62 -9.85 10.69 0.12
N LEU A 63 -10.63 11.69 0.55
CA LEU A 63 -12.08 11.59 0.67
C LEU A 63 -12.75 11.31 -0.69
N ALA A 64 -12.41 12.10 -1.72
CA ALA A 64 -12.96 11.89 -3.07
C ALA A 64 -12.60 10.50 -3.62
N TYR A 65 -11.36 10.07 -3.41
CA TYR A 65 -10.91 8.74 -3.80
C TYR A 65 -11.66 7.64 -3.02
N GLY A 66 -11.88 7.82 -1.70
CA GLY A 66 -12.67 6.91 -0.88
C GLY A 66 -14.10 6.73 -1.38
N VAL A 67 -14.76 7.82 -1.80
CA VAL A 67 -16.09 7.75 -2.44
C VAL A 67 -16.05 6.94 -3.74
N ILE A 68 -15.03 7.16 -4.58
CA ILE A 68 -14.87 6.39 -5.83
C ILE A 68 -14.62 4.92 -5.51
N GLN A 69 -13.77 4.60 -4.54
CA GLN A 69 -13.52 3.22 -4.13
C GLN A 69 -14.77 2.54 -3.57
N GLN A 70 -15.62 3.27 -2.82
CA GLN A 70 -16.90 2.75 -2.37
C GLN A 70 -17.83 2.45 -3.57
N LEU A 71 -17.88 3.32 -4.57
CA LEU A 71 -18.68 3.09 -5.78
C LEU A 71 -18.18 1.88 -6.59
N LEU A 72 -16.87 1.68 -6.67
CA LEU A 72 -16.27 0.50 -7.31
C LEU A 72 -16.49 -0.78 -6.49
N GLY A 73 -16.61 -0.66 -5.16
CA GLY A 73 -16.79 -1.76 -4.22
C GLY A 73 -18.23 -1.91 -3.69
N LEU A 74 -19.26 -1.47 -4.43
CA LEU A 74 -20.65 -1.55 -3.98
C LEU A 74 -21.13 -2.97 -3.64
N ASN A 75 -20.55 -3.99 -4.26
CA ASN A 75 -20.84 -5.39 -3.97
C ASN A 75 -20.57 -5.77 -2.52
N THR A 76 -19.60 -5.11 -1.83
CA THR A 76 -19.32 -5.39 -0.41
C THR A 76 -20.49 -5.08 0.50
N LEU A 77 -21.35 -4.13 0.13
CA LEU A 77 -22.56 -3.80 0.90
C LEU A 77 -23.62 -4.91 0.85
N GLY A 78 -23.56 -5.78 -0.14
CA GLY A 78 -24.46 -6.95 -0.24
C GLY A 78 -24.17 -8.04 0.80
N TRP A 79 -23.02 -7.99 1.47
CA TRP A 79 -22.63 -8.97 2.48
C TRP A 79 -23.12 -8.61 3.89
N VAL A 80 -23.48 -7.34 4.13
CA VAL A 80 -23.94 -6.84 5.44
C VAL A 80 -25.44 -6.61 5.43
N SER A 81 -26.10 -7.02 6.51
CA SER A 81 -27.57 -7.09 6.55
C SER A 81 -28.23 -5.93 7.31
N THR A 82 -27.48 -5.16 8.10
CA THR A 82 -28.03 -4.06 8.89
C THR A 82 -27.61 -2.70 8.36
N TRP A 83 -28.45 -1.68 8.51
CA TRP A 83 -28.11 -0.33 8.07
C TRP A 83 -26.90 0.25 8.84
N GLN A 84 -26.72 -0.13 10.12
CA GLN A 84 -25.58 0.26 10.93
C GLN A 84 -24.29 -0.32 10.34
N SER A 85 -24.29 -1.60 9.98
CA SER A 85 -23.16 -2.25 9.33
C SER A 85 -22.84 -1.63 7.97
N VAL A 86 -23.84 -1.30 7.17
CA VAL A 86 -23.65 -0.57 5.90
C VAL A 86 -22.95 0.76 6.12
N VAL A 87 -23.43 1.58 7.06
CA VAL A 87 -22.80 2.87 7.38
C VAL A 87 -21.36 2.68 7.90
N ALA A 88 -21.15 1.68 8.75
CA ALA A 88 -19.82 1.40 9.32
C ALA A 88 -18.84 0.95 8.23
N VAL A 89 -19.23 0.08 7.30
CA VAL A 89 -18.40 -0.30 6.14
C VAL A 89 -18.06 0.92 5.29
N ILE A 90 -19.05 1.73 4.91
CA ILE A 90 -18.81 2.94 4.12
C ILE A 90 -17.80 3.85 4.82
N LEU A 91 -17.94 4.07 6.12
CA LEU A 91 -17.06 4.97 6.86
C LEU A 91 -15.67 4.37 7.08
N LEU A 92 -15.58 3.14 7.62
CA LEU A 92 -14.33 2.55 8.07
C LEU A 92 -13.51 1.97 6.92
N ASP A 93 -14.15 1.23 5.98
CA ASP A 93 -13.43 0.55 4.92
C ASP A 93 -13.15 1.45 3.71
N TYR A 94 -13.91 2.55 3.55
CA TYR A 94 -13.75 3.42 2.40
C TYR A 94 -13.45 4.88 2.78
N ILE A 95 -14.36 5.60 3.40
CA ILE A 95 -14.20 7.06 3.57
C ILE A 95 -12.99 7.39 4.45
N VAL A 96 -12.93 6.87 5.67
CA VAL A 96 -11.83 7.15 6.62
C VAL A 96 -10.55 6.46 6.15
N ALA A 97 -10.63 5.17 5.74
CA ALA A 97 -9.47 4.40 5.29
C ALA A 97 -8.71 5.04 4.11
N PHE A 98 -9.42 5.75 3.23
CA PHE A 98 -8.78 6.46 2.11
C PHE A 98 -8.50 7.93 2.45
N ALA A 99 -9.29 8.59 3.30
CA ALA A 99 -9.01 9.95 3.75
C ALA A 99 -7.67 10.05 4.49
N VAL A 100 -7.31 9.05 5.32
CA VAL A 100 -6.04 9.04 6.07
C VAL A 100 -4.81 9.07 5.17
N LEU A 101 -4.91 8.70 3.87
CA LEU A 101 -3.82 8.84 2.90
C LEU A 101 -3.35 10.30 2.78
N GLY A 102 -4.28 11.24 2.98
CA GLY A 102 -3.97 12.67 3.01
C GLY A 102 -3.05 13.10 4.16
N LEU A 103 -2.87 12.27 5.20
CA LEU A 103 -1.96 12.58 6.31
C LEU A 103 -0.49 12.40 5.94
N ALA A 104 -0.15 11.78 4.80
CA ALA A 104 1.22 11.63 4.34
C ALA A 104 1.99 12.97 4.28
N GLY A 105 1.29 14.07 4.01
CA GLY A 105 1.86 15.43 3.95
C GLY A 105 2.39 15.98 5.28
N VAL A 106 2.18 15.31 6.42
CA VAL A 106 2.77 15.70 7.71
C VAL A 106 4.29 15.78 7.60
N PHE A 107 4.91 14.88 6.84
CA PHE A 107 6.36 14.81 6.67
C PHE A 107 6.91 15.71 5.56
N ARG A 108 6.08 16.49 4.84
CA ARG A 108 6.50 17.28 3.65
C ARG A 108 7.64 18.27 3.91
N LYS A 109 7.82 18.71 5.15
CA LYS A 109 8.86 19.67 5.54
C LYS A 109 10.22 19.03 5.85
N MET A 110 10.33 17.69 5.81
CA MET A 110 11.60 17.02 6.03
C MET A 110 12.62 17.35 4.93
N ASN A 111 13.90 17.41 5.26
CA ASN A 111 14.97 17.72 4.30
C ASN A 111 15.06 16.68 3.17
N SER A 112 14.98 15.40 3.50
CA SER A 112 14.98 14.32 2.52
C SER A 112 13.59 14.06 1.96
N GLN A 113 13.41 14.23 0.64
CA GLN A 113 12.18 13.93 -0.08
C GLN A 113 11.80 12.47 0.04
N SER A 114 12.77 11.57 -0.16
CA SER A 114 12.54 10.13 -0.12
C SER A 114 12.13 9.66 1.27
N ALA A 115 12.79 10.16 2.33
CA ALA A 115 12.41 9.84 3.70
C ALA A 115 11.00 10.36 4.02
N ALA A 116 10.68 11.60 3.63
CA ALA A 116 9.36 12.18 3.86
C ALA A 116 8.23 11.36 3.22
N LEU A 117 8.41 10.94 1.97
CA LEU A 117 7.43 10.16 1.22
C LEU A 117 7.31 8.74 1.75
N VAL A 118 8.42 8.08 2.10
CA VAL A 118 8.42 6.73 2.69
C VAL A 118 7.73 6.74 4.05
N TYR A 119 8.05 7.70 4.94
CA TYR A 119 7.35 7.82 6.23
C TYR A 119 5.87 8.12 6.06
N GLY A 120 5.52 8.97 5.07
CA GLY A 120 4.14 9.22 4.71
C GLY A 120 3.41 7.96 4.25
N ALA A 121 4.03 7.15 3.40
CA ALA A 121 3.48 5.89 2.91
C ALA A 121 3.27 4.88 4.05
N VAL A 122 4.27 4.71 4.93
CA VAL A 122 4.17 3.81 6.09
C VAL A 122 3.08 4.27 7.06
N LEU A 123 3.09 5.55 7.45
CA LEU A 123 2.07 6.09 8.36
C LEU A 123 0.66 5.85 7.83
N THR A 124 0.41 6.23 6.58
CA THR A 124 -0.93 6.16 6.01
C THR A 124 -1.37 4.72 5.73
N GLY A 125 -0.44 3.85 5.35
CA GLY A 125 -0.70 2.43 5.21
C GLY A 125 -1.09 1.78 6.54
N VAL A 126 -0.37 2.10 7.63
CA VAL A 126 -0.69 1.62 8.98
C VAL A 126 -2.04 2.15 9.47
N LEU A 127 -2.34 3.44 9.25
CA LEU A 127 -3.63 4.01 9.64
C LEU A 127 -4.79 3.36 8.87
N ARG A 128 -4.61 3.10 7.58
CA ARG A 128 -5.59 2.36 6.77
C ARG A 128 -5.78 0.92 7.29
N TYR A 129 -4.69 0.23 7.61
CA TYR A 129 -4.74 -1.09 8.24
C TYR A 129 -5.56 -1.08 9.54
N ILE A 130 -5.35 -0.07 10.41
CA ILE A 130 -6.11 0.08 11.65
C ILE A 130 -7.61 0.26 11.36
N CYS A 131 -7.98 1.08 10.36
CA CYS A 131 -9.39 1.24 9.96
C CYS A 131 -10.02 -0.10 9.55
N HIS A 132 -9.33 -0.89 8.73
CA HIS A 132 -9.81 -2.20 8.31
C HIS A 132 -9.86 -3.21 9.46
N VAL A 133 -8.91 -3.17 10.39
CA VAL A 133 -8.94 -4.02 11.60
C VAL A 133 -10.15 -3.70 12.47
N ILE A 134 -10.45 -2.42 12.67
CA ILE A 134 -11.64 -2.00 13.44
C ILE A 134 -12.91 -2.45 12.71
N SER A 135 -13.01 -2.25 11.41
CA SER A 135 -14.13 -2.72 10.60
C SER A 135 -14.28 -4.24 10.70
N GLY A 136 -13.21 -4.99 10.50
CA GLY A 136 -13.21 -6.45 10.57
C GLY A 136 -13.67 -6.98 11.93
N ALA A 137 -13.16 -6.40 13.01
CA ALA A 137 -13.51 -6.84 14.37
C ALA A 137 -14.92 -6.43 14.84
N THR A 138 -15.58 -5.47 14.16
CA THR A 138 -16.87 -4.93 14.60
C THR A 138 -18.01 -5.20 13.62
N VAL A 139 -17.73 -5.11 12.32
CA VAL A 139 -18.76 -5.22 11.28
C VAL A 139 -18.75 -6.62 10.63
N TRP A 140 -17.55 -7.15 10.40
CA TRP A 140 -17.37 -8.45 9.72
C TRP A 140 -17.31 -9.63 10.68
N ALA A 141 -17.33 -9.36 12.02
CA ALA A 141 -17.49 -10.41 13.04
C ALA A 141 -18.83 -11.13 12.83
N GLY A 142 -18.80 -12.46 12.87
CA GLY A 142 -19.96 -13.31 12.58
C GLY A 142 -20.31 -13.47 11.10
N LEU A 143 -19.59 -12.79 10.19
CA LEU A 143 -19.76 -12.93 8.73
C LEU A 143 -18.55 -13.64 8.10
N SER A 144 -17.45 -12.93 7.92
CA SER A 144 -16.19 -13.46 7.39
C SER A 144 -15.12 -13.63 8.46
N ILE A 145 -15.30 -12.98 9.61
CA ILE A 145 -14.45 -13.07 10.81
C ILE A 145 -15.25 -13.80 11.91
N PRO A 146 -14.70 -14.86 12.55
CA PRO A 146 -15.37 -15.50 13.69
C PRO A 146 -15.65 -14.51 14.82
N ASP A 147 -16.84 -14.62 15.47
CA ASP A 147 -17.18 -13.76 16.62
C ASP A 147 -16.20 -13.97 17.77
N GLU A 148 -15.82 -15.22 18.05
CA GLU A 148 -14.82 -15.55 19.04
C GLU A 148 -13.45 -15.05 18.58
N ALA A 149 -12.80 -14.24 19.41
CA ALA A 149 -11.50 -13.62 19.10
C ALA A 149 -11.49 -12.74 17.84
N ALA A 150 -12.61 -12.08 17.50
CA ALA A 150 -12.79 -11.30 16.29
C ALA A 150 -11.65 -10.29 16.01
N LEU A 151 -11.10 -9.67 17.08
CA LEU A 151 -9.97 -8.75 16.92
C LEU A 151 -8.71 -9.47 16.40
N LEU A 152 -8.38 -10.64 16.96
CA LEU A 152 -7.20 -11.42 16.54
C LEU A 152 -7.32 -11.87 15.09
N TYR A 153 -8.49 -12.40 14.73
CA TYR A 153 -8.76 -12.80 13.34
C TYR A 153 -8.73 -11.61 12.38
N SER A 154 -9.31 -10.47 12.78
CA SER A 154 -9.28 -9.25 11.96
C SER A 154 -7.86 -8.71 11.78
N LEU A 155 -7.03 -8.73 12.83
CA LEU A 155 -5.60 -8.39 12.71
C LEU A 155 -4.91 -9.30 11.70
N ALA A 156 -5.07 -10.62 11.82
CA ALA A 156 -4.45 -11.58 10.94
C ALA A 156 -4.95 -11.43 9.49
N TYR A 157 -6.27 -11.41 9.28
CA TYR A 157 -6.87 -11.28 7.95
C TYR A 157 -6.42 -10.01 7.23
N ASN A 158 -6.55 -8.85 7.89
CA ASN A 158 -6.17 -7.59 7.25
C ASN A 158 -4.65 -7.49 7.03
N ALA A 159 -3.81 -8.13 7.85
CA ALA A 159 -2.38 -8.19 7.63
C ALA A 159 -2.02 -8.91 6.32
N THR A 160 -2.78 -9.93 5.91
CA THR A 160 -2.49 -10.74 4.72
C THR A 160 -2.44 -9.93 3.42
N TYR A 161 -3.21 -8.85 3.30
CA TYR A 161 -3.18 -7.98 2.12
C TYR A 161 -2.59 -6.60 2.41
N MET A 162 -2.78 -6.02 3.60
CA MET A 162 -2.27 -4.68 3.91
C MET A 162 -0.75 -4.64 4.06
N LEU A 163 -0.12 -5.68 4.62
CA LEU A 163 1.35 -5.71 4.72
C LEU A 163 2.01 -5.74 3.32
N PRO A 164 1.64 -6.65 2.39
CA PRO A 164 2.16 -6.59 1.03
C PRO A 164 1.86 -5.28 0.31
N GLU A 165 0.65 -4.73 0.47
CA GLU A 165 0.25 -3.45 -0.13
C GLU A 165 1.16 -2.31 0.35
N ILE A 166 1.46 -2.23 1.67
CA ILE A 166 2.37 -1.24 2.24
C ILE A 166 3.80 -1.43 1.70
N ILE A 167 4.26 -2.67 1.58
CA ILE A 167 5.61 -2.96 1.08
C ILE A 167 5.75 -2.53 -0.39
N VAL A 168 4.81 -2.93 -1.25
CA VAL A 168 4.77 -2.49 -2.65
C VAL A 168 4.73 -0.96 -2.73
N LEU A 169 3.86 -0.33 -1.94
CA LEU A 169 3.75 1.12 -1.86
C LEU A 169 5.07 1.78 -1.48
N VAL A 170 5.75 1.31 -0.44
CA VAL A 170 7.04 1.85 0.04
C VAL A 170 8.12 1.71 -1.04
N ILE A 171 8.22 0.55 -1.69
CA ILE A 171 9.20 0.31 -2.75
C ILE A 171 8.97 1.28 -3.91
N VAL A 172 7.74 1.35 -4.43
CA VAL A 172 7.40 2.22 -5.56
C VAL A 172 7.61 3.70 -5.19
N THR A 173 7.19 4.10 -3.98
CA THR A 173 7.37 5.45 -3.44
C THR A 173 8.85 5.83 -3.37
N TYR A 174 9.69 4.94 -2.83
CA TYR A 174 11.14 5.17 -2.75
C TYR A 174 11.75 5.37 -4.14
N TYR A 175 11.46 4.48 -5.10
CA TYR A 175 12.01 4.61 -6.45
C TYR A 175 11.53 5.87 -7.17
N LEU A 176 10.25 6.19 -7.08
CA LEU A 176 9.72 7.40 -7.67
C LEU A 176 10.36 8.65 -7.08
N SER A 177 10.49 8.70 -5.74
CA SER A 177 11.09 9.83 -5.02
C SER A 177 12.57 10.05 -5.32
N THR A 178 13.29 9.02 -5.75
CA THR A 178 14.69 9.12 -6.18
C THR A 178 14.82 9.43 -7.68
N ALA A 179 13.79 9.13 -8.48
CA ALA A 179 13.80 9.36 -9.92
C ALA A 179 13.30 10.76 -10.32
N MET A 180 12.51 11.41 -9.47
CA MET A 180 11.86 12.69 -9.76
C MET A 180 12.03 13.67 -8.61
N ASP A 181 12.30 14.94 -8.93
CA ASP A 181 12.10 16.06 -7.99
C ASP A 181 10.61 16.39 -7.96
N LEU A 182 9.98 16.07 -6.83
CA LEU A 182 8.54 16.24 -6.59
C LEU A 182 8.24 17.54 -5.82
N ARG A 183 9.26 18.29 -5.40
CA ARG A 183 9.14 19.57 -4.68
C ARG A 183 8.95 20.75 -5.60
N SER A 184 9.48 20.64 -6.80
CA SER A 184 9.37 21.67 -7.83
C SER A 184 7.91 21.85 -8.29
N ASP A 185 7.56 23.02 -8.77
CA ASP A 185 6.22 23.30 -9.31
C ASP A 185 5.84 22.32 -10.41
N GLN A 186 6.80 21.99 -11.28
CA GLN A 186 6.66 20.91 -12.26
C GLN A 186 7.60 19.78 -11.85
N PRO A 187 7.07 18.56 -11.60
CA PRO A 187 7.93 17.41 -11.34
C PRO A 187 8.90 17.20 -12.49
N THR A 188 10.18 17.20 -12.17
CA THR A 188 11.26 17.02 -13.16
C THR A 188 12.02 15.75 -12.86
N ARG A 189 12.54 15.12 -13.90
CA ARG A 189 13.39 13.94 -13.71
C ARG A 189 14.72 14.38 -13.09
N VAL A 190 15.10 13.71 -11.99
CA VAL A 190 16.43 13.92 -11.39
C VAL A 190 17.47 13.29 -12.31
N VAL A 191 18.46 14.09 -12.73
CA VAL A 191 19.63 13.56 -13.43
C VAL A 191 20.43 12.77 -12.39
N ARG A 192 20.49 11.46 -12.55
CA ARG A 192 21.19 10.59 -11.59
C ARG A 192 22.69 10.79 -11.69
N THR A 193 23.31 11.00 -10.55
CA THR A 193 24.75 10.84 -10.36
C THR A 193 25.14 9.37 -10.12
N GLU A 194 24.17 8.51 -9.75
CA GLU A 194 24.39 7.07 -9.59
C GLU A 194 24.55 6.37 -10.93
N SER A 195 25.48 5.41 -11.01
CA SER A 195 25.66 4.60 -12.20
C SER A 195 24.37 3.81 -12.52
N PRO A 196 24.02 3.62 -13.79
CA PRO A 196 22.84 2.83 -14.18
C PRO A 196 22.82 1.43 -13.56
N LYS A 197 24.00 0.88 -13.29
CA LYS A 197 24.22 -0.43 -12.68
C LYS A 197 23.76 -0.47 -11.21
N ASN A 198 24.15 0.51 -10.41
CA ASN A 198 23.73 0.60 -9.00
C ASN A 198 22.21 0.75 -8.87
N PHE A 199 21.60 1.48 -9.80
CA PHE A 199 20.15 1.57 -9.88
C PHE A 199 19.51 0.21 -10.17
N MET A 200 20.00 -0.52 -11.17
CA MET A 200 19.45 -1.84 -11.53
C MET A 200 19.61 -2.85 -10.41
N VAL A 201 20.73 -2.80 -9.66
CA VAL A 201 20.94 -3.64 -8.47
C VAL A 201 19.91 -3.33 -7.39
N LYS A 202 19.67 -2.06 -7.06
CA LYS A 202 18.67 -1.64 -6.07
C LYS A 202 17.26 -2.02 -6.52
N LEU A 203 16.93 -1.76 -7.80
CA LEU A 203 15.62 -2.12 -8.36
C LEU A 203 15.40 -3.63 -8.32
N GLY A 204 16.38 -4.43 -8.77
CA GLY A 204 16.29 -5.88 -8.74
C GLY A 204 16.13 -6.42 -7.32
N SER A 205 16.87 -5.88 -6.36
CA SER A 205 16.73 -6.23 -4.93
C SER A 205 15.34 -5.90 -4.39
N GLY A 206 14.78 -4.73 -4.75
CA GLY A 206 13.44 -4.33 -4.35
C GLY A 206 12.34 -5.22 -4.95
N LEU A 207 12.45 -5.55 -6.24
CA LEU A 207 11.52 -6.45 -6.92
C LEU A 207 11.58 -7.87 -6.37
N LEU A 208 12.79 -8.36 -6.05
CA LEU A 208 12.97 -9.68 -5.43
C LEU A 208 12.36 -9.73 -4.03
N LEU A 209 12.53 -8.66 -3.24
CA LEU A 209 11.90 -8.53 -1.92
C LEU A 209 10.37 -8.51 -2.04
N ALA A 210 9.82 -7.72 -2.95
CA ALA A 210 8.38 -7.65 -3.17
C ALA A 210 7.81 -9.01 -3.60
N GLY A 211 8.46 -9.68 -4.56
CA GLY A 211 8.05 -11.01 -5.02
C GLY A 211 8.09 -12.06 -3.91
N MET A 212 9.13 -12.05 -3.08
CA MET A 212 9.23 -12.92 -1.90
C MET A 212 8.05 -12.72 -0.95
N LEU A 213 7.77 -11.47 -0.57
CA LEU A 213 6.71 -11.15 0.38
C LEU A 213 5.32 -11.46 -0.17
N ILE A 214 5.07 -11.20 -1.46
CA ILE A 214 3.83 -11.59 -2.13
C ILE A 214 3.66 -13.11 -2.10
N TYR A 215 4.74 -13.86 -2.40
CA TYR A 215 4.73 -15.31 -2.34
C TYR A 215 4.44 -15.82 -0.91
N ASP A 216 5.14 -15.30 0.10
CA ASP A 216 4.99 -15.73 1.50
C ASP A 216 3.55 -15.50 1.98
N VAL A 217 2.98 -14.31 1.68
CA VAL A 217 1.59 -14.02 2.03
C VAL A 217 0.61 -14.92 1.28
N SER A 218 0.81 -15.12 -0.03
CA SER A 218 -0.05 -16.03 -0.81
C SER A 218 0.01 -17.46 -0.28
N ALA A 219 1.20 -17.96 0.07
CA ALA A 219 1.40 -19.32 0.58
C ALA A 219 0.72 -19.53 1.94
N VAL A 220 0.77 -18.51 2.81
CA VAL A 220 0.08 -18.55 4.12
C VAL A 220 -1.42 -18.37 3.94
N PHE A 221 -1.84 -17.39 3.13
CA PHE A 221 -3.26 -17.08 2.93
C PHE A 221 -4.04 -18.24 2.32
N SER A 222 -3.45 -18.97 1.37
CA SER A 222 -4.11 -20.10 0.71
C SER A 222 -4.51 -21.23 1.68
N THR A 223 -3.90 -21.29 2.86
CA THR A 223 -4.25 -22.27 3.92
C THR A 223 -5.18 -21.67 4.97
N LEU A 224 -5.28 -20.35 5.07
CA LEU A 224 -6.12 -19.66 6.06
C LEU A 224 -7.55 -19.42 5.58
N GLN A 225 -7.85 -19.68 4.32
CA GLN A 225 -9.17 -19.44 3.74
C GLN A 225 -9.70 -20.65 3.00
N ASN A 226 -10.96 -20.97 3.27
CA ASN A 226 -11.66 -21.97 2.49
C ASN A 226 -11.96 -21.43 1.09
N GLY A 227 -11.48 -22.12 0.05
CA GLY A 227 -11.65 -21.70 -1.35
C GLY A 227 -13.10 -21.74 -1.85
N GLU A 228 -13.99 -22.52 -1.22
CA GLU A 228 -15.39 -22.67 -1.61
C GLU A 228 -16.30 -21.69 -0.84
N THR A 229 -16.14 -21.59 0.48
CA THR A 229 -16.99 -20.76 1.33
C THR A 229 -16.43 -19.36 1.54
N GLY A 230 -15.12 -19.16 1.32
CA GLY A 230 -14.43 -17.92 1.62
C GLY A 230 -14.19 -17.68 3.12
N GLU A 231 -14.60 -18.60 4.00
CA GLU A 231 -14.41 -18.46 5.44
C GLU A 231 -12.93 -18.49 5.80
N PHE A 232 -12.56 -17.59 6.70
CA PHE A 232 -11.21 -17.48 7.24
C PHE A 232 -11.08 -18.30 8.52
N PHE A 233 -10.06 -19.16 8.59
CA PHE A 233 -9.79 -19.99 9.77
C PHE A 233 -8.31 -20.03 10.12
N ILE A 234 -7.99 -19.58 11.32
CA ILE A 234 -6.59 -19.42 11.77
C ILE A 234 -5.89 -20.78 11.98
N GLN A 235 -6.66 -21.84 12.20
CA GLN A 235 -6.15 -23.21 12.34
C GLN A 235 -5.40 -23.68 11.09
N GLY A 236 -5.71 -23.13 9.91
CA GLY A 236 -4.98 -23.38 8.67
C GLY A 236 -3.49 -23.03 8.74
N LEU A 237 -3.04 -22.29 9.78
CA LEU A 237 -1.62 -22.06 10.02
C LEU A 237 -0.82 -23.35 10.23
N SER A 238 -1.45 -24.42 10.75
CA SER A 238 -0.82 -25.74 10.91
C SER A 238 -0.56 -26.41 9.56
N ASP A 239 -1.32 -26.09 8.54
CA ASP A 239 -1.25 -26.68 7.21
C ASP A 239 -0.26 -25.93 6.29
N VAL A 240 0.26 -24.79 6.73
CA VAL A 240 1.29 -24.04 6.01
C VAL A 240 2.58 -24.85 5.93
N ASN A 241 3.08 -25.00 4.72
CA ASN A 241 4.40 -25.61 4.53
C ASN A 241 5.52 -24.59 4.88
N TRP A 242 5.75 -24.39 6.19
CA TRP A 242 6.74 -23.45 6.70
C TRP A 242 8.16 -23.72 6.21
N VAL A 243 8.49 -25.01 5.93
CA VAL A 243 9.81 -25.37 5.37
C VAL A 243 9.97 -24.78 3.98
N ARG A 244 8.95 -24.90 3.13
CA ARG A 244 8.95 -24.32 1.77
C ARG A 244 9.00 -22.81 1.80
N VAL A 245 8.18 -22.16 2.62
CA VAL A 245 8.18 -20.71 2.82
C VAL A 245 9.56 -20.26 3.27
N GLY A 246 10.13 -20.88 4.32
CA GLY A 246 11.45 -20.51 4.85
C GLY A 246 12.59 -20.70 3.84
N ILE A 247 12.58 -21.77 3.04
CA ILE A 247 13.60 -21.99 2.00
C ILE A 247 13.54 -20.91 0.93
N ILE A 248 12.35 -20.60 0.41
CA ILE A 248 12.18 -19.58 -0.65
C ILE A 248 12.58 -18.20 -0.11
N SER A 249 12.12 -17.83 1.09
CA SER A 249 12.51 -16.56 1.73
C SER A 249 14.02 -16.47 1.96
N ALA A 250 14.65 -17.54 2.44
CA ALA A 250 16.11 -17.57 2.65
C ALA A 250 16.87 -17.40 1.33
N VAL A 251 16.48 -18.11 0.26
CA VAL A 251 17.10 -17.99 -1.08
C VAL A 251 16.95 -16.57 -1.62
N CYS A 252 15.75 -15.97 -1.51
CA CYS A 252 15.53 -14.60 -1.94
C CYS A 252 16.38 -13.59 -1.13
N LEU A 253 16.46 -13.73 0.20
CA LEU A 253 17.28 -12.85 1.05
C LEU A 253 18.76 -12.97 0.74
N ILE A 254 19.27 -14.18 0.51
CA ILE A 254 20.67 -14.41 0.07
C ILE A 254 20.89 -13.73 -1.29
N GLY A 255 19.97 -13.86 -2.23
CA GLY A 255 20.04 -13.19 -3.52
C GLY A 255 20.05 -11.67 -3.41
N ILE A 256 19.21 -11.09 -2.55
CA ILE A 256 19.19 -9.66 -2.25
C ILE A 256 20.52 -9.20 -1.66
N CYS A 257 21.04 -9.92 -0.66
CA CYS A 257 22.34 -9.61 -0.06
C CYS A 257 23.47 -9.67 -1.09
N ALA A 258 23.51 -10.71 -1.92
CA ALA A 258 24.51 -10.86 -2.99
C ALA A 258 24.44 -9.68 -3.99
N LEU A 259 23.24 -9.28 -4.43
CA LEU A 259 23.05 -8.13 -5.32
C LEU A 259 23.57 -6.82 -4.68
N LEU A 260 23.24 -6.58 -3.41
CA LEU A 260 23.66 -5.36 -2.70
C LEU A 260 25.18 -5.31 -2.47
N VAL A 261 25.79 -6.45 -2.14
CA VAL A 261 27.26 -6.58 -2.02
C VAL A 261 27.93 -6.34 -3.38
N TYR A 262 27.42 -6.95 -4.44
CA TYR A 262 27.92 -6.74 -5.80
C TYR A 262 27.85 -5.27 -6.25
N GLY A 263 26.79 -4.55 -5.87
CA GLY A 263 26.66 -3.11 -6.12
C GLY A 263 27.72 -2.29 -5.39
N LYS A 264 28.05 -2.64 -4.13
CA LYS A 264 29.07 -1.91 -3.32
C LYS A 264 30.49 -2.17 -3.78
N SER A 265 30.84 -3.41 -4.11
CA SER A 265 32.20 -3.82 -4.46
C SER A 265 32.80 -3.07 -5.66
N LYS A 266 31.97 -2.65 -6.61
CA LYS A 266 32.43 -1.94 -7.80
C LYS A 266 32.45 -0.42 -7.71
N THR A 267 31.80 0.16 -6.69
CA THR A 267 31.90 1.60 -6.43
C THR A 267 33.28 1.97 -5.85
N SER A 268 33.93 1.02 -5.17
CA SER A 268 35.28 1.19 -4.60
C SER A 268 36.43 0.91 -5.60
N GLU A 269 36.14 0.42 -6.79
CA GLU A 269 37.15 0.23 -7.86
C GLU A 269 37.16 1.40 -8.86
N GLU A 270 36.14 2.26 -8.82
CA GLU A 270 35.97 3.43 -9.70
C GLU A 270 36.35 4.77 -9.01
N GLU A 271 36.66 4.79 -7.70
CA GLU A 271 37.25 5.89 -6.95
C GLU A 271 38.78 5.73 -6.85
#